data_1923e1a1435cd38053e71396b7bb411d
#
_entry.id   1923e1a1435cd38053e71396b7bb411d
#
_cell.length_a   1.000
_cell.length_b   1.000
_cell.length_c   1.000
_cell.angle_alpha   90.00
_cell.angle_beta   90.00
_cell.angle_gamma   90.00
#
_symmetry.space_group_name_H-M   'P 1'
#
loop_
_entity.id
_entity.type
_entity.pdbx_description
1 polymer ?
#
loop_
_entity_poly.entity_id
_entity_poly.type
_entity_poly.pdbx_seq_one_letter_code
_entity_poly.pdbx_strand_id
1 'polypeptide(L)'
;MRAAFDHVGAWLAPHDSGAERHGDDDHEHDGEHAHKRYRAVFISDLHLGTPGCQASALLAFLKAYPSDTLYLVGDIVDGWQLRRKWYWPQSHNDVVQKLLRRARKGGRVIFVPGNHDEFARTFVGHHFGGIEVMEQAVHTTADGRQLWVVHGDYFDGVIQCAKWLAYLGDNLYEFTLRLNRHLNSARARLGLPYWSLSAYLKHKVKKALNYVTDFEQAVAAEARRRGHDGVVCGHIHRAEMRHIDGTLYCNDGDWVESRTALVEHFDGHLELVHWQADDHRPTATRPAMMALGQTA
;
A
#
# COMPACT_ATOMS: atom_id res chain seq x y z
N MET A 1 -32.81 15.13 7.95
CA MET A 1 -31.39 15.18 7.64
C MET A 1 -31.15 16.15 6.48
N ARG A 2 -31.36 17.44 6.72
CA ARG A 2 -31.10 18.54 5.78
C ARG A 2 -30.70 19.76 6.61
N ALA A 3 -29.47 19.80 7.13
CA ALA A 3 -28.91 20.98 7.82
C ALA A 3 -27.41 20.79 8.11
N ALA A 4 -26.57 20.64 7.08
CA ALA A 4 -25.11 20.61 7.25
C ALA A 4 -24.33 21.13 6.02
N PHE A 5 -24.96 21.90 5.09
CA PHE A 5 -24.26 22.35 3.88
C PHE A 5 -24.27 23.89 3.67
N ASP A 6 -24.67 24.71 4.65
CA ASP A 6 -24.80 26.17 4.47
C ASP A 6 -23.58 27.00 4.90
N HIS A 7 -22.38 26.43 5.06
CA HIS A 7 -21.19 27.20 5.46
C HIS A 7 -19.97 27.11 4.51
N VAL A 8 -20.15 26.90 3.22
CA VAL A 8 -19.05 26.87 2.22
C VAL A 8 -19.06 28.13 1.31
N GLY A 9 -19.89 29.14 1.57
CA GLY A 9 -20.09 30.28 0.69
C GLY A 9 -19.23 31.55 0.93
N ALA A 10 -18.18 31.55 1.76
CA ALA A 10 -17.53 32.79 2.20
C ALA A 10 -16.03 32.92 1.89
N TRP A 11 -15.44 32.17 0.95
CA TRP A 11 -13.99 32.22 0.69
C TRP A 11 -13.59 32.47 -0.78
N LEU A 12 -14.39 33.18 -1.55
CA LEU A 12 -13.99 33.60 -2.91
C LEU A 12 -14.24 35.10 -3.06
N ALA A 13 -13.35 35.95 -2.50
CA ALA A 13 -13.15 37.32 -2.95
C ALA A 13 -11.79 37.40 -3.66
N PRO A 14 -11.71 38.02 -4.86
CA PRO A 14 -10.44 38.12 -5.59
C PRO A 14 -9.57 39.20 -4.95
N HIS A 15 -8.42 38.81 -4.39
CA HIS A 15 -7.33 39.74 -4.11
C HIS A 15 -6.48 39.88 -5.37
N ASP A 16 -6.66 41.02 -6.04
CA ASP A 16 -5.74 41.55 -7.01
C ASP A 16 -4.51 42.08 -6.27
N SER A 17 -3.37 41.42 -6.39
CA SER A 17 -2.06 41.95 -6.05
C SER A 17 -1.04 41.38 -7.02
N GLY A 18 -0.56 42.23 -7.92
CA GLY A 18 0.57 41.99 -8.77
C GLY A 18 1.77 41.51 -7.94
N ALA A 19 2.19 40.30 -8.19
CA ALA A 19 3.44 39.72 -7.70
C ALA A 19 4.17 39.09 -8.86
N GLU A 20 5.38 39.58 -9.01
CA GLU A 20 6.39 39.26 -10.00
C GLU A 20 6.57 37.75 -10.13
N ARG A 21 6.66 37.31 -11.39
CA ARG A 21 7.05 35.95 -11.75
C ARG A 21 8.52 35.76 -11.39
N HIS A 22 8.77 35.13 -10.23
CA HIS A 22 10.02 34.44 -10.02
C HIS A 22 9.94 33.12 -10.78
N GLY A 23 10.70 33.06 -11.84
CA GLY A 23 10.99 31.82 -12.55
C GLY A 23 11.87 30.96 -11.65
N ASP A 24 11.30 29.95 -11.01
CA ASP A 24 12.05 28.84 -10.48
C ASP A 24 12.37 27.90 -11.68
N ASP A 25 13.40 28.26 -12.41
CA ASP A 25 14.11 27.36 -13.31
C ASP A 25 14.93 26.38 -12.44
N ASP A 26 14.28 25.42 -11.81
CA ASP A 26 14.93 24.21 -11.33
C ASP A 26 15.35 23.37 -12.54
N HIS A 27 16.45 23.80 -13.19
CA HIS A 27 17.26 22.90 -14.00
C HIS A 27 17.95 21.91 -13.05
N GLU A 28 17.23 20.86 -12.62
CA GLU A 28 17.87 19.64 -12.16
C GLU A 28 18.75 19.16 -13.33
N HIS A 29 20.06 19.30 -13.17
CA HIS A 29 21.05 18.59 -13.95
C HIS A 29 20.80 17.09 -13.74
N ASP A 30 19.99 16.49 -14.62
CA ASP A 30 19.88 15.04 -14.78
C ASP A 30 21.26 14.55 -15.26
N GLY A 31 22.15 14.29 -14.32
CA GLY A 31 23.28 13.42 -14.57
C GLY A 31 22.74 12.08 -15.04
N GLU A 32 23.14 11.70 -16.22
CA GLU A 32 22.72 10.55 -17.04
C GLU A 32 23.07 9.23 -16.36
N HIS A 33 22.37 8.92 -15.25
CA HIS A 33 22.14 7.57 -14.80
C HIS A 33 20.79 7.15 -15.39
N ALA A 34 20.80 6.34 -16.44
CA ALA A 34 19.61 5.74 -17.02
C ALA A 34 18.88 4.98 -15.90
N HIS A 35 17.97 5.66 -15.21
CA HIS A 35 17.11 5.02 -14.21
C HIS A 35 16.32 3.94 -14.94
N LYS A 36 16.43 2.69 -14.47
CA LYS A 36 15.66 1.58 -15.00
C LYS A 36 14.18 1.97 -14.92
N ARG A 37 13.54 2.13 -16.07
CA ARG A 37 12.11 2.48 -16.15
C ARG A 37 11.29 1.19 -16.17
N TYR A 38 10.11 1.23 -15.60
CA TYR A 38 9.19 0.10 -15.54
C TYR A 38 7.95 0.39 -16.38
N ARG A 39 7.29 -0.66 -16.84
CA ARG A 39 6.05 -0.54 -17.59
C ARG A 39 4.88 -0.20 -16.67
N ALA A 40 4.78 -0.89 -15.55
CA ALA A 40 3.79 -0.60 -14.52
C ALA A 40 4.37 -0.78 -13.10
N VAL A 41 3.81 -0.02 -12.16
CA VAL A 41 4.04 -0.17 -10.71
C VAL A 41 2.69 -0.22 -10.03
N PHE A 42 2.52 -1.14 -9.09
CA PHE A 42 1.33 -1.31 -8.26
C PHE A 42 1.73 -1.13 -6.81
N ILE A 43 1.00 -0.28 -6.10
CA ILE A 43 1.15 -0.03 -4.67
C ILE A 43 -0.22 0.10 -4.02
N SER A 44 -0.36 -0.43 -2.82
CA SER A 44 -1.57 -0.34 -2.02
C SER A 44 -1.27 -0.02 -0.56
N ASP A 45 -2.31 0.13 0.23
CA ASP A 45 -2.25 0.17 1.70
C ASP A 45 -1.21 1.17 2.22
N LEU A 46 -1.24 2.40 1.70
CA LEU A 46 -0.36 3.49 2.12
C LEU A 46 -0.81 4.07 3.47
N HIS A 47 -2.13 4.11 3.70
CA HIS A 47 -2.78 4.68 4.87
C HIS A 47 -2.29 6.09 5.21
N LEU A 48 -2.24 6.99 4.20
CA LEU A 48 -2.00 8.42 4.43
C LEU A 48 -3.05 8.96 5.42
N GLY A 49 -2.60 9.62 6.47
CA GLY A 49 -3.46 10.04 7.58
C GLY A 49 -3.21 9.25 8.85
N THR A 50 -2.26 8.28 8.82
CA THR A 50 -1.84 7.52 10.01
C THR A 50 -0.36 7.70 10.32
N PRO A 51 0.06 7.59 11.58
CA PRO A 51 1.49 7.62 11.94
C PRO A 51 2.28 6.41 11.41
N GLY A 52 1.60 5.31 11.06
CA GLY A 52 2.23 4.09 10.54
C GLY A 52 2.69 4.21 9.09
N CYS A 53 2.14 5.17 8.32
CA CYS A 53 2.48 5.34 6.92
C CYS A 53 3.98 5.65 6.72
N GLN A 54 4.65 4.86 5.90
CA GLN A 54 6.07 5.01 5.56
C GLN A 54 6.29 6.01 4.39
N ALA A 55 5.67 7.20 4.49
CA ALA A 55 5.62 8.19 3.41
C ALA A 55 7.00 8.56 2.84
N SER A 56 8.01 8.74 3.68
CA SER A 56 9.38 9.09 3.23
C SER A 56 10.02 7.97 2.42
N ALA A 57 9.82 6.70 2.84
CA ALA A 57 10.29 5.53 2.10
C ALA A 57 9.58 5.41 0.75
N LEU A 58 8.26 5.64 0.73
CA LEU A 58 7.46 5.64 -0.49
C LEU A 58 7.91 6.72 -1.47
N LEU A 59 8.20 7.94 -1.01
CA LEU A 59 8.71 9.02 -1.86
C LEU A 59 10.04 8.65 -2.51
N ALA A 60 10.94 8.01 -1.76
CA ALA A 60 12.22 7.52 -2.27
C ALA A 60 12.01 6.39 -3.29
N PHE A 61 11.13 5.44 -3.00
CA PHE A 61 10.74 4.36 -3.93
C PHE A 61 10.17 4.94 -5.25
N LEU A 62 9.20 5.83 -5.18
CA LEU A 62 8.58 6.45 -6.36
C LEU A 62 9.57 7.28 -7.22
N LYS A 63 10.70 7.71 -6.63
CA LYS A 63 11.80 8.33 -7.36
C LYS A 63 12.67 7.27 -8.05
N ALA A 64 12.96 6.15 -7.39
CA ALA A 64 13.82 5.08 -7.88
C ALA A 64 13.13 4.16 -8.91
N TYR A 65 11.79 4.08 -8.88
CA TYR A 65 10.97 3.21 -9.75
C TYR A 65 10.03 4.02 -10.66
N PRO A 66 10.58 4.81 -11.61
CA PRO A 66 9.77 5.51 -12.61
C PRO A 66 9.09 4.47 -13.52
N SER A 67 7.79 4.66 -13.82
CA SER A 67 7.03 3.74 -14.66
C SER A 67 6.09 4.48 -15.61
N ASP A 68 5.59 3.81 -16.65
CA ASP A 68 4.60 4.39 -17.55
C ASP A 68 3.25 4.52 -16.85
N THR A 69 2.83 3.47 -16.16
CA THR A 69 1.59 3.43 -15.40
C THR A 69 1.85 3.19 -13.91
N LEU A 70 1.16 3.92 -13.06
CA LEU A 70 1.13 3.70 -11.61
C LEU A 70 -0.30 3.35 -11.19
N TYR A 71 -0.47 2.20 -10.56
CA TYR A 71 -1.71 1.79 -9.93
C TYR A 71 -1.65 2.04 -8.43
N LEU A 72 -2.64 2.73 -7.92
CA LEU A 72 -2.92 2.94 -6.51
C LEU A 72 -4.06 1.98 -6.13
N VAL A 73 -3.74 0.84 -5.53
CA VAL A 73 -4.66 -0.30 -5.39
C VAL A 73 -5.33 -0.29 -4.02
N GLY A 74 -5.95 0.85 -3.67
CA GLY A 74 -6.76 1.03 -2.48
C GLY A 74 -6.00 1.34 -1.21
N ASP A 75 -6.76 1.85 -0.24
CA ASP A 75 -6.29 2.26 1.09
C ASP A 75 -5.12 3.27 1.03
N ILE A 76 -5.21 4.19 0.06
CA ILE A 76 -4.24 5.25 -0.15
C ILE A 76 -4.36 6.31 0.95
N VAL A 77 -5.61 6.73 1.24
CA VAL A 77 -5.92 7.69 2.31
C VAL A 77 -6.78 7.03 3.36
N ASP A 78 -6.31 7.02 4.61
CA ASP A 78 -7.10 6.47 5.72
C ASP A 78 -8.18 7.45 6.19
N GLY A 79 -9.29 7.48 5.49
CA GLY A 79 -10.45 8.30 5.81
C GLY A 79 -11.08 7.96 7.16
N TRP A 80 -10.95 6.70 7.63
CA TRP A 80 -11.49 6.29 8.92
C TRP A 80 -10.68 6.89 10.09
N GLN A 81 -9.35 6.89 9.99
CA GLN A 81 -8.50 7.51 11.02
C GLN A 81 -8.60 9.02 10.99
N LEU A 82 -8.61 9.64 9.81
CA LEU A 82 -8.74 11.09 9.68
C LEU A 82 -10.04 11.63 10.29
N ARG A 83 -11.15 10.88 10.20
CA ARG A 83 -12.43 11.24 10.86
C ARG A 83 -12.35 11.15 12.38
N ARG A 84 -11.47 10.30 12.94
CA ARG A 84 -11.31 10.14 14.40
C ARG A 84 -10.32 11.15 14.95
N LYS A 85 -9.19 11.32 14.30
CA LYS A 85 -8.12 12.24 14.68
C LYS A 85 -7.36 12.70 13.45
N TRP A 86 -7.33 14.00 13.23
CA TRP A 86 -6.54 14.59 12.14
C TRP A 86 -5.05 14.37 12.37
N TYR A 87 -4.40 13.70 11.42
CA TYR A 87 -2.95 13.55 11.37
C TYR A 87 -2.51 13.67 9.91
N TRP A 88 -1.84 14.76 9.55
CA TRP A 88 -1.43 15.02 8.18
C TRP A 88 -0.08 15.75 8.17
N PRO A 89 1.06 15.04 8.36
CA PRO A 89 2.38 15.64 8.30
C PRO A 89 2.75 16.04 6.87
N GLN A 90 3.77 16.88 6.72
CA GLN A 90 4.23 17.37 5.43
C GLN A 90 4.58 16.21 4.47
N SER A 91 5.18 15.14 4.95
CA SER A 91 5.52 13.97 4.12
C SER A 91 4.31 13.33 3.43
N HIS A 92 3.11 13.35 4.06
CA HIS A 92 1.88 12.88 3.40
C HIS A 92 1.44 13.82 2.29
N ASN A 93 1.56 15.13 2.52
CA ASN A 93 1.31 16.13 1.49
C ASN A 93 2.25 15.96 0.30
N ASP A 94 3.53 15.68 0.56
CA ASP A 94 4.54 15.46 -0.47
C ASP A 94 4.23 14.24 -1.34
N VAL A 95 3.70 13.15 -0.75
CA VAL A 95 3.22 11.98 -1.50
C VAL A 95 2.10 12.40 -2.45
N VAL A 96 1.06 13.09 -1.94
CA VAL A 96 -0.05 13.55 -2.79
C VAL A 96 0.44 14.45 -3.93
N GLN A 97 1.32 15.40 -3.63
CA GLN A 97 1.93 16.27 -4.64
C GLN A 97 2.74 15.49 -5.68
N LYS A 98 3.48 14.45 -5.24
CA LYS A 98 4.25 13.59 -6.14
C LYS A 98 3.35 12.86 -7.12
N LEU A 99 2.22 12.31 -6.64
CA LEU A 99 1.23 11.61 -7.47
C LEU A 99 0.57 12.54 -8.47
N LEU A 100 0.10 13.71 -8.02
CA LEU A 100 -0.51 14.74 -8.90
C LEU A 100 0.49 15.28 -9.92
N ARG A 101 1.74 15.52 -9.53
CA ARG A 101 2.81 15.98 -10.43
C ARG A 101 3.10 14.94 -11.50
N ARG A 102 3.09 13.65 -11.14
CA ARG A 102 3.26 12.54 -12.08
C ARG A 102 2.16 12.54 -13.14
N ALA A 103 0.89 12.59 -12.73
CA ALA A 103 -0.25 12.66 -13.64
C ALA A 103 -0.18 13.90 -14.56
N ARG A 104 0.15 15.08 -14.02
CA ARG A 104 0.32 16.32 -14.78
C ARG A 104 1.46 16.26 -15.81
N LYS A 105 2.52 15.48 -15.54
CA LYS A 105 3.64 15.25 -16.49
C LYS A 105 3.33 14.18 -17.55
N GLY A 106 2.09 13.69 -17.64
CA GLY A 106 1.63 12.72 -18.64
C GLY A 106 1.85 11.25 -18.23
N GLY A 107 2.32 10.97 -17.02
CA GLY A 107 2.33 9.61 -16.48
C GLY A 107 0.91 9.15 -16.15
N ARG A 108 0.51 7.95 -16.57
CA ARG A 108 -0.79 7.42 -16.25
C ARG A 108 -0.84 7.01 -14.78
N VAL A 109 -1.83 7.52 -14.04
CA VAL A 109 -2.08 7.15 -12.63
C VAL A 109 -3.52 6.71 -12.50
N ILE A 110 -3.73 5.49 -12.01
CA ILE A 110 -5.04 4.89 -11.81
C ILE A 110 -5.22 4.64 -10.32
N PHE A 111 -6.33 5.12 -9.77
CA PHE A 111 -6.70 4.89 -8.39
C PHE A 111 -7.93 3.99 -8.31
N VAL A 112 -7.76 2.82 -7.69
CA VAL A 112 -8.82 1.88 -7.34
C VAL A 112 -9.07 2.01 -5.85
N PRO A 113 -10.19 2.58 -5.38
CA PRO A 113 -10.43 2.82 -3.95
C PRO A 113 -10.59 1.53 -3.15
N GLY A 114 -10.06 1.53 -1.93
CA GLY A 114 -10.26 0.50 -0.91
C GLY A 114 -11.37 0.86 0.09
N ASN A 115 -11.40 0.15 1.21
CA ASN A 115 -12.40 0.38 2.26
C ASN A 115 -12.06 1.58 3.16
N HIS A 116 -10.78 1.90 3.37
CA HIS A 116 -10.40 3.08 4.16
C HIS A 116 -10.60 4.38 3.39
N ASP A 117 -10.58 4.34 2.08
CA ASP A 117 -10.86 5.47 1.19
C ASP A 117 -12.13 5.28 0.35
N GLU A 118 -13.13 4.56 0.90
CA GLU A 118 -14.44 4.28 0.28
C GLU A 118 -15.16 5.54 -0.25
N PHE A 119 -14.90 6.72 0.34
CA PHE A 119 -15.44 8.00 -0.11
C PHE A 119 -15.07 8.30 -1.58
N ALA A 120 -13.92 7.82 -2.03
CA ALA A 120 -13.46 8.00 -3.39
C ALA A 120 -14.28 7.19 -4.41
N ARG A 121 -15.03 6.17 -3.99
CA ARG A 121 -15.93 5.39 -4.87
C ARG A 121 -17.05 6.23 -5.47
N THR A 122 -17.44 7.32 -4.81
CA THR A 122 -18.42 8.27 -5.37
C THR A 122 -17.89 9.01 -6.60
N PHE A 123 -16.58 8.98 -6.84
CA PHE A 123 -15.91 9.64 -7.96
C PHE A 123 -15.43 8.67 -9.05
N VAL A 124 -15.87 7.40 -9.01
CA VAL A 124 -15.56 6.42 -10.06
C VAL A 124 -16.03 6.94 -11.43
N GLY A 125 -15.16 6.80 -12.45
CA GLY A 125 -15.37 7.33 -13.79
C GLY A 125 -14.94 8.80 -13.97
N HIS A 126 -14.43 9.43 -12.92
CA HIS A 126 -13.92 10.80 -12.96
C HIS A 126 -12.40 10.84 -12.82
N HIS A 127 -11.84 12.03 -13.05
CA HIS A 127 -10.40 12.30 -12.89
C HIS A 127 -10.19 13.31 -11.76
N PHE A 128 -9.25 13.02 -10.89
CA PHE A 128 -8.80 13.94 -9.85
C PHE A 128 -7.36 14.38 -10.12
N GLY A 129 -7.19 15.61 -10.61
CA GLY A 129 -5.88 16.15 -10.97
C GLY A 129 -5.12 15.31 -12.01
N GLY A 130 -5.85 14.63 -12.92
CA GLY A 130 -5.30 13.71 -13.92
C GLY A 130 -5.14 12.26 -13.44
N ILE A 131 -5.48 11.96 -12.17
CA ILE A 131 -5.56 10.60 -11.64
C ILE A 131 -6.93 10.03 -12.00
N GLU A 132 -6.96 8.89 -12.71
CA GLU A 132 -8.19 8.20 -13.07
C GLU A 132 -8.74 7.44 -11.85
N VAL A 133 -10.00 7.66 -11.47
CA VAL A 133 -10.65 6.90 -10.39
C VAL A 133 -11.50 5.79 -11.00
N MET A 134 -11.17 4.55 -10.71
CA MET A 134 -11.83 3.36 -11.26
C MET A 134 -12.25 2.42 -10.12
N GLU A 135 -13.40 1.77 -10.23
CA GLU A 135 -13.82 0.77 -9.25
C GLU A 135 -12.90 -0.46 -9.27
N GLN A 136 -12.45 -0.83 -10.46
CA GLN A 136 -11.51 -1.90 -10.78
C GLN A 136 -10.85 -1.58 -12.12
N ALA A 137 -9.69 -2.14 -12.40
CA ALA A 137 -9.01 -1.99 -13.68
C ALA A 137 -8.62 -3.35 -14.25
N VAL A 138 -8.28 -3.38 -15.54
CA VAL A 138 -7.61 -4.52 -16.17
C VAL A 138 -6.30 -4.02 -16.71
N HIS A 139 -5.21 -4.63 -16.28
CA HIS A 139 -3.89 -4.37 -16.77
C HIS A 139 -3.47 -5.44 -17.76
N THR A 140 -3.11 -5.05 -18.97
CA THR A 140 -2.54 -5.96 -19.97
C THR A 140 -1.03 -5.89 -19.90
N THR A 141 -0.38 -6.98 -19.52
CA THR A 141 1.08 -7.07 -19.45
C THR A 141 1.71 -7.04 -20.83
N ALA A 142 3.03 -6.81 -20.93
CA ALA A 142 3.74 -6.77 -22.22
C ALA A 142 3.69 -8.11 -22.96
N ASP A 143 3.59 -9.23 -22.24
CA ASP A 143 3.41 -10.58 -22.79
C ASP A 143 1.95 -10.96 -23.10
N GLY A 144 1.01 -10.01 -22.92
CA GLY A 144 -0.40 -10.13 -23.30
C GLY A 144 -1.34 -10.71 -22.25
N ARG A 145 -0.87 -11.07 -21.04
CA ARG A 145 -1.73 -11.51 -19.94
C ARG A 145 -2.62 -10.37 -19.46
N GLN A 146 -3.86 -10.70 -19.09
CA GLN A 146 -4.80 -9.75 -18.51
C GLN A 146 -4.90 -9.94 -16.99
N LEU A 147 -4.46 -8.95 -16.24
CA LEU A 147 -4.50 -8.95 -14.79
C LEU A 147 -5.64 -8.06 -14.31
N TRP A 148 -6.57 -8.64 -13.55
CA TRP A 148 -7.62 -7.89 -12.87
C TRP A 148 -7.02 -7.15 -11.68
N VAL A 149 -7.19 -5.81 -11.62
CA VAL A 149 -6.67 -4.95 -10.55
C VAL A 149 -7.83 -4.50 -9.69
N VAL A 150 -7.80 -4.88 -8.42
CA VAL A 150 -8.86 -4.61 -7.44
C VAL A 150 -8.25 -4.53 -6.05
N HIS A 151 -8.81 -3.72 -5.14
CA HIS A 151 -8.28 -3.67 -3.77
C HIS A 151 -8.46 -5.00 -3.03
N GLY A 152 -9.64 -5.58 -3.07
CA GLY A 152 -9.92 -6.89 -2.46
C GLY A 152 -10.91 -6.86 -1.31
N ASP A 153 -11.26 -5.72 -0.78
CA ASP A 153 -12.17 -5.53 0.36
C ASP A 153 -13.58 -6.10 0.16
N TYR A 154 -14.02 -6.28 -1.08
CA TYR A 154 -15.29 -6.97 -1.39
C TYR A 154 -15.35 -8.41 -0.85
N PHE A 155 -14.19 -9.00 -0.59
CA PHE A 155 -14.08 -10.36 -0.02
C PHE A 155 -14.03 -10.36 1.50
N ASP A 156 -14.21 -9.21 2.14
CA ASP A 156 -14.01 -8.93 3.56
C ASP A 156 -14.96 -9.61 4.54
N GLY A 157 -16.03 -10.21 4.09
CA GLY A 157 -17.03 -10.78 5.01
C GLY A 157 -16.48 -11.60 6.19
N VAL A 158 -15.17 -11.82 6.24
CA VAL A 158 -14.46 -12.69 7.19
C VAL A 158 -13.13 -12.10 7.74
N ILE A 159 -12.53 -11.00 7.15
CA ILE A 159 -11.15 -10.55 7.45
C ILE A 159 -10.96 -9.76 8.75
N GLN A 160 -11.96 -9.05 9.22
CA GLN A 160 -11.80 -8.16 10.40
C GLN A 160 -11.30 -8.88 11.67
N CYS A 161 -11.43 -10.20 11.72
CA CYS A 161 -10.91 -10.99 12.85
C CYS A 161 -9.43 -11.38 12.73
N ALA A 162 -8.84 -11.42 11.53
CA ALA A 162 -7.51 -12.00 11.32
C ALA A 162 -6.38 -11.06 11.72
N LYS A 163 -6.46 -9.77 11.37
CA LYS A 163 -5.43 -8.77 11.74
C LYS A 163 -5.28 -8.60 13.24
N TRP A 164 -6.40 -8.62 13.96
CA TRP A 164 -6.38 -8.47 15.43
C TRP A 164 -5.71 -9.64 16.13
N LEU A 165 -5.80 -10.85 15.55
CA LEU A 165 -5.24 -12.07 16.10
C LEU A 165 -3.75 -12.26 15.81
N ALA A 166 -3.25 -11.78 14.67
CA ALA A 166 -1.81 -11.83 14.35
C ALA A 166 -1.01 -10.88 15.26
N TYR A 167 -1.51 -9.65 15.49
CA TYR A 167 -0.90 -8.69 16.41
C TYR A 167 -0.87 -9.17 17.88
N LEU A 168 -1.78 -10.05 18.24
CA LEU A 168 -1.86 -10.69 19.56
C LEU A 168 -0.87 -11.86 19.71
N GLY A 169 -0.32 -12.41 18.61
CA GLY A 169 0.43 -13.67 18.64
C GLY A 169 1.75 -13.63 19.39
N ASP A 170 2.56 -12.60 19.21
CA ASP A 170 3.96 -12.61 19.68
C ASP A 170 4.13 -12.20 21.17
N ASN A 171 3.34 -11.26 21.65
CA ASN A 171 3.45 -10.79 23.05
C ASN A 171 2.49 -11.48 24.05
N LEU A 172 1.51 -12.19 23.52
CA LEU A 172 0.42 -12.74 24.35
C LEU A 172 0.68 -14.17 24.81
N TYR A 173 1.62 -14.89 24.22
CA TYR A 173 1.84 -16.30 24.60
C TYR A 173 2.25 -16.45 26.06
N GLU A 174 3.22 -15.67 26.54
CA GLU A 174 3.64 -15.71 27.94
C GLU A 174 2.58 -15.13 28.89
N PHE A 175 1.93 -14.03 28.50
CA PHE A 175 0.82 -13.46 29.26
C PHE A 175 -0.35 -14.44 29.35
N THR A 176 -0.67 -15.11 28.25
CA THR A 176 -1.73 -16.13 28.16
C THR A 176 -1.45 -17.32 29.08
N LEU A 177 -0.19 -17.77 29.16
CA LEU A 177 0.17 -18.88 30.06
C LEU A 177 0.05 -18.48 31.53
N ARG A 178 0.37 -17.26 31.91
CA ARG A 178 0.20 -16.71 33.25
C ARG A 178 -1.29 -16.57 33.59
N LEU A 179 -2.04 -15.95 32.69
CA LEU A 179 -3.48 -15.75 32.82
C LEU A 179 -4.24 -17.09 32.90
N ASN A 180 -3.85 -18.08 32.09
CA ASN A 180 -4.44 -19.40 32.05
C ASN A 180 -4.30 -20.13 33.43
N ARG A 181 -3.16 -19.98 34.10
CA ARG A 181 -2.94 -20.50 35.45
C ARG A 181 -3.88 -19.86 36.47
N HIS A 182 -3.99 -18.54 36.48
CA HIS A 182 -4.88 -17.82 37.40
C HIS A 182 -6.36 -18.11 37.12
N LEU A 183 -6.77 -18.14 35.84
CA LEU A 183 -8.13 -18.48 35.45
C LEU A 183 -8.52 -19.89 35.89
N ASN A 184 -7.65 -20.89 35.69
CA ASN A 184 -7.96 -22.26 36.07
C ASN A 184 -7.91 -22.49 37.58
N SER A 185 -7.08 -21.72 38.32
CA SER A 185 -7.13 -21.72 39.78
C SER A 185 -8.47 -21.15 40.32
N ALA A 186 -8.97 -20.07 39.71
CA ALA A 186 -10.27 -19.52 40.04
C ALA A 186 -11.42 -20.47 39.66
N ARG A 187 -11.35 -21.08 38.46
CA ARG A 187 -12.34 -22.07 38.00
C ARG A 187 -12.39 -23.30 38.87
N ALA A 188 -11.23 -23.83 39.30
CA ALA A 188 -11.17 -24.96 40.22
C ALA A 188 -11.84 -24.67 41.58
N ARG A 189 -11.68 -23.45 42.12
CA ARG A 189 -12.36 -23.00 43.34
C ARG A 189 -13.89 -22.94 43.20
N LEU A 190 -14.37 -22.74 41.97
CA LEU A 190 -15.80 -22.69 41.61
C LEU A 190 -16.35 -24.04 41.14
N GLY A 191 -15.56 -25.13 41.23
CA GLY A 191 -15.97 -26.46 40.77
C GLY A 191 -16.12 -26.61 39.26
N LEU A 192 -15.57 -25.68 38.47
CA LEU A 192 -15.66 -25.68 37.01
C LEU A 192 -14.51 -26.50 36.40
N PRO A 193 -14.76 -27.24 35.31
CA PRO A 193 -13.73 -28.04 34.64
C PRO A 193 -12.61 -27.16 34.06
N TYR A 194 -11.42 -27.76 33.88
CA TYR A 194 -10.26 -27.11 33.28
C TYR A 194 -10.60 -26.56 31.86
N TRP A 195 -10.18 -25.35 31.59
CA TRP A 195 -10.33 -24.71 30.27
C TRP A 195 -9.01 -24.13 29.79
N SER A 196 -8.61 -24.44 28.55
CA SER A 196 -7.34 -24.02 28.01
C SER A 196 -7.49 -22.80 27.11
N LEU A 197 -7.08 -21.63 27.63
CA LEU A 197 -6.99 -20.38 26.85
C LEU A 197 -6.03 -20.52 25.68
N SER A 198 -4.91 -21.25 25.86
CA SER A 198 -3.94 -21.49 24.79
C SER A 198 -4.51 -22.35 23.64
N ALA A 199 -5.31 -23.37 23.94
CA ALA A 199 -6.00 -24.16 22.92
C ALA A 199 -7.04 -23.33 22.15
N TYR A 200 -7.79 -22.51 22.86
CA TYR A 200 -8.74 -21.57 22.25
C TYR A 200 -8.04 -20.58 21.29
N LEU A 201 -6.92 -19.99 21.72
CA LEU A 201 -6.13 -19.07 20.89
C LEU A 201 -5.51 -19.77 19.67
N LYS A 202 -4.94 -20.97 19.83
CA LYS A 202 -4.45 -21.80 18.70
C LYS A 202 -5.55 -22.06 17.68
N HIS A 203 -6.77 -22.35 18.11
CA HIS A 203 -7.91 -22.57 17.20
C HIS A 203 -8.26 -21.27 16.46
N LYS A 204 -8.23 -20.12 17.13
CA LYS A 204 -8.48 -18.81 16.52
C LYS A 204 -7.40 -18.42 15.51
N VAL A 205 -6.11 -18.63 15.85
CA VAL A 205 -4.98 -18.40 14.92
C VAL A 205 -5.08 -19.30 13.68
N LYS A 206 -5.41 -20.60 13.87
CA LYS A 206 -5.64 -21.51 12.74
C LYS A 206 -6.77 -21.03 11.84
N LYS A 207 -7.87 -20.52 12.44
CA LYS A 207 -8.99 -19.95 11.67
C LYS A 207 -8.57 -18.70 10.89
N ALA A 208 -7.69 -17.85 11.46
CA ALA A 208 -7.17 -16.67 10.79
C ALA A 208 -6.26 -17.03 9.60
N LEU A 209 -5.37 -18.03 9.78
CA LEU A 209 -4.51 -18.53 8.69
C LEU A 209 -5.32 -19.17 7.56
N ASN A 210 -6.32 -19.99 7.88
CA ASN A 210 -7.25 -20.53 6.89
C ASN A 210 -7.93 -19.41 6.11
N TYR A 211 -8.23 -18.32 6.79
CA TYR A 211 -8.90 -17.18 6.21
C TYR A 211 -8.06 -16.44 5.16
N VAL A 212 -6.74 -16.16 5.42
CA VAL A 212 -5.85 -15.59 4.40
C VAL A 212 -5.85 -16.50 3.17
N THR A 213 -5.77 -17.82 3.37
CA THR A 213 -5.84 -18.81 2.28
C THR A 213 -7.19 -18.75 1.55
N ASP A 214 -8.30 -18.63 2.30
CA ASP A 214 -9.66 -18.54 1.73
C ASP A 214 -9.83 -17.25 0.91
N PHE A 215 -9.24 -16.13 1.36
CA PHE A 215 -9.24 -14.86 0.63
C PHE A 215 -8.50 -14.99 -0.71
N GLU A 216 -7.25 -15.45 -0.67
CA GLU A 216 -6.42 -15.61 -1.85
C GLU A 216 -7.12 -16.52 -2.89
N GLN A 217 -7.72 -17.63 -2.42
CA GLN A 217 -8.49 -18.54 -3.26
C GLN A 217 -9.74 -17.89 -3.85
N ALA A 218 -10.49 -17.13 -3.03
CA ALA A 218 -11.71 -16.46 -3.48
C ALA A 218 -11.41 -15.39 -4.54
N VAL A 219 -10.38 -14.58 -4.33
CA VAL A 219 -9.97 -13.53 -5.27
C VAL A 219 -9.46 -14.14 -6.58
N ALA A 220 -8.60 -15.17 -6.51
CA ALA A 220 -8.10 -15.86 -7.69
C ALA A 220 -9.22 -16.57 -8.48
N ALA A 221 -10.15 -17.22 -7.78
CA ALA A 221 -11.31 -17.87 -8.41
C ALA A 221 -12.22 -16.86 -9.12
N GLU A 222 -12.43 -15.68 -8.54
CA GLU A 222 -13.21 -14.61 -9.16
C GLU A 222 -12.51 -14.04 -10.39
N ALA A 223 -11.18 -13.82 -10.35
CA ALA A 223 -10.42 -13.39 -11.53
C ALA A 223 -10.56 -14.40 -12.69
N ARG A 224 -10.43 -15.70 -12.39
CA ARG A 224 -10.64 -16.76 -13.37
C ARG A 224 -12.07 -16.78 -13.91
N ARG A 225 -13.08 -16.63 -13.05
CA ARG A 225 -14.49 -16.58 -13.46
C ARG A 225 -14.77 -15.42 -14.42
N ARG A 226 -14.03 -14.31 -14.28
CA ARG A 226 -14.09 -13.13 -15.17
C ARG A 226 -13.27 -13.31 -16.45
N GLY A 227 -12.53 -14.39 -16.59
CA GLY A 227 -11.70 -14.69 -17.77
C GLY A 227 -10.34 -13.99 -17.77
N HIS A 228 -9.83 -13.59 -16.58
CA HIS A 228 -8.51 -12.99 -16.45
C HIS A 228 -7.45 -14.02 -16.11
N ASP A 229 -6.22 -13.80 -16.59
CA ASP A 229 -5.05 -14.66 -16.37
C ASP A 229 -4.52 -14.55 -14.94
N GLY A 230 -4.80 -13.43 -14.28
CA GLY A 230 -4.38 -13.16 -12.92
C GLY A 230 -5.10 -11.99 -12.26
N VAL A 231 -4.72 -11.73 -11.01
CA VAL A 231 -5.22 -10.62 -10.21
C VAL A 231 -4.07 -9.91 -9.50
N VAL A 232 -4.18 -8.58 -9.39
CA VAL A 232 -3.35 -7.75 -8.51
C VAL A 232 -4.25 -7.13 -7.46
N CYS A 233 -3.92 -7.34 -6.19
CA CYS A 233 -4.69 -6.80 -5.06
C CYS A 233 -3.77 -6.38 -3.91
N GLY A 234 -4.34 -5.68 -2.92
CA GLY A 234 -3.72 -5.30 -1.65
C GLY A 234 -4.49 -5.88 -0.47
N HIS A 235 -4.93 -5.01 0.46
CA HIS A 235 -5.90 -5.19 1.52
C HIS A 235 -5.46 -6.08 2.70
N ILE A 236 -4.90 -7.26 2.47
CA ILE A 236 -4.49 -8.16 3.56
C ILE A 236 -3.07 -7.88 4.06
N HIS A 237 -2.37 -6.86 3.53
CA HIS A 237 -1.00 -6.44 3.86
C HIS A 237 0.01 -7.60 3.83
N ARG A 238 -0.17 -8.53 2.93
CA ARG A 238 0.72 -9.68 2.76
C ARG A 238 1.18 -9.78 1.33
N ALA A 239 2.38 -9.26 1.08
CA ALA A 239 3.00 -9.34 -0.22
C ALA A 239 3.24 -10.82 -0.62
N GLU A 240 2.65 -11.22 -1.76
CA GLU A 240 2.72 -12.61 -2.24
C GLU A 240 2.52 -12.64 -3.76
N MET A 241 3.27 -13.48 -4.45
CA MET A 241 3.08 -13.74 -5.86
C MET A 241 3.18 -15.25 -6.12
N ARG A 242 2.07 -15.87 -6.53
CA ARG A 242 2.00 -17.30 -6.78
C ARG A 242 0.84 -17.67 -7.70
N HIS A 243 0.85 -18.88 -8.24
CA HIS A 243 -0.31 -19.41 -8.97
C HIS A 243 -1.25 -20.16 -8.02
N ILE A 244 -2.54 -19.87 -8.17
CA ILE A 244 -3.64 -20.55 -7.47
C ILE A 244 -4.58 -21.11 -8.52
N ASP A 245 -4.66 -22.44 -8.64
CA ASP A 245 -5.49 -23.15 -9.62
C ASP A 245 -5.31 -22.61 -11.07
N GLY A 246 -4.07 -22.31 -11.45
CA GLY A 246 -3.73 -21.78 -12.78
C GLY A 246 -3.86 -20.28 -12.96
N THR A 247 -4.42 -19.56 -11.99
CA THR A 247 -4.56 -18.07 -11.99
C THR A 247 -3.39 -17.45 -11.26
N LEU A 248 -2.75 -16.44 -11.83
CA LEU A 248 -1.69 -15.70 -11.17
C LEU A 248 -2.29 -14.77 -10.10
N TYR A 249 -1.96 -15.04 -8.85
CA TYR A 249 -2.31 -14.18 -7.72
C TYR A 249 -1.10 -13.31 -7.35
N CYS A 250 -1.31 -11.99 -7.29
CA CYS A 250 -0.33 -11.02 -6.84
C CYS A 250 -0.96 -10.12 -5.77
N ASN A 251 -0.35 -10.07 -4.60
CA ASN A 251 -0.64 -9.06 -3.59
C ASN A 251 0.60 -8.16 -3.45
N ASP A 252 0.44 -6.86 -3.63
CA ASP A 252 1.55 -5.91 -3.62
C ASP A 252 1.97 -5.47 -2.21
N GLY A 253 1.24 -5.94 -1.18
CA GLY A 253 1.58 -5.76 0.23
C GLY A 253 1.11 -4.43 0.80
N ASP A 254 2.01 -3.66 1.46
CA ASP A 254 1.65 -2.42 2.15
C ASP A 254 2.85 -1.46 2.30
N TRP A 255 2.55 -0.19 2.67
CA TRP A 255 3.53 0.86 3.00
C TRP A 255 3.43 1.31 4.47
N VAL A 256 2.98 0.41 5.35
CA VAL A 256 2.95 0.57 6.81
C VAL A 256 4.04 -0.27 7.46
N GLU A 257 4.12 -1.55 7.10
CA GLU A 257 5.05 -2.51 7.70
C GLU A 257 6.04 -3.07 6.69
N SER A 258 5.55 -3.62 5.56
CA SER A 258 6.38 -4.41 4.62
C SER A 258 7.14 -3.57 3.60
N ARG A 259 6.64 -2.39 3.22
CA ARG A 259 7.22 -1.52 2.19
C ARG A 259 7.45 -2.25 0.87
N THR A 260 6.38 -2.81 0.34
CA THR A 260 6.41 -3.64 -0.85
C THR A 260 5.64 -3.02 -2.00
N ALA A 261 5.97 -3.42 -3.21
CA ALA A 261 5.30 -3.04 -4.44
C ALA A 261 5.43 -4.16 -5.47
N LEU A 262 4.47 -4.28 -6.37
CA LEU A 262 4.61 -5.10 -7.56
C LEU A 262 5.04 -4.21 -8.73
N VAL A 263 6.03 -4.64 -9.50
CA VAL A 263 6.49 -3.93 -10.69
C VAL A 263 6.43 -4.82 -11.92
N GLU A 264 6.15 -4.23 -13.08
CA GLU A 264 6.23 -4.89 -14.37
C GLU A 264 7.37 -4.31 -15.19
N HIS A 265 8.25 -5.16 -15.67
CA HIS A 265 9.30 -4.84 -16.61
C HIS A 265 8.76 -4.77 -18.06
N PHE A 266 9.51 -4.18 -18.99
CA PHE A 266 9.08 -4.04 -20.39
C PHE A 266 9.00 -5.37 -21.16
N ASP A 267 9.56 -6.44 -20.63
CA ASP A 267 9.45 -7.83 -21.17
C ASP A 267 8.23 -8.60 -20.63
N GLY A 268 7.41 -7.97 -19.76
CA GLY A 268 6.26 -8.59 -19.12
C GLY A 268 6.59 -9.34 -17.84
N HIS A 269 7.88 -9.39 -17.43
CA HIS A 269 8.24 -9.97 -16.13
C HIS A 269 7.64 -9.14 -14.99
N LEU A 270 6.99 -9.83 -14.04
CA LEU A 270 6.48 -9.24 -12.81
C LEU A 270 7.43 -9.56 -11.67
N GLU A 271 7.72 -8.55 -10.86
CA GLU A 271 8.63 -8.66 -9.71
C GLU A 271 7.99 -8.03 -8.47
N LEU A 272 8.01 -8.76 -7.35
CA LEU A 272 7.64 -8.25 -6.05
C LEU A 272 8.87 -7.62 -5.39
N VAL A 273 8.83 -6.30 -5.23
CA VAL A 273 9.94 -5.50 -4.69
C VAL A 273 9.72 -5.24 -3.20
N HIS A 274 10.74 -5.51 -2.39
CA HIS A 274 10.81 -5.09 -0.99
C HIS A 274 11.76 -3.89 -0.88
N TRP A 275 11.22 -2.71 -0.54
CA TRP A 275 12.00 -1.50 -0.47
C TRP A 275 12.89 -1.43 0.78
N GLN A 276 14.21 -1.37 0.58
CA GLN A 276 15.20 -1.12 1.62
C GLN A 276 16.00 0.14 1.27
N ALA A 277 16.09 1.07 2.20
CA ALA A 277 16.75 2.37 1.95
C ALA A 277 18.24 2.27 1.62
N ASP A 278 18.90 1.18 2.04
CA ASP A 278 20.33 0.99 1.83
C ASP A 278 20.71 0.48 0.44
N ASP A 279 19.79 -0.16 -0.29
CA ASP A 279 20.04 -0.71 -1.63
C ASP A 279 20.24 0.36 -2.73
N HIS A 280 19.95 1.62 -2.42
CA HIS A 280 19.97 2.72 -3.39
C HIS A 280 20.86 3.89 -2.96
N ARG A 281 21.78 3.68 -2.01
CA ARG A 281 22.87 4.64 -1.80
C ARG A 281 23.83 4.52 -2.99
N PRO A 282 24.11 5.61 -3.73
CA PRO A 282 25.20 5.59 -4.71
C PRO A 282 26.48 5.21 -3.97
N THR A 283 27.13 4.14 -4.41
CA THR A 283 28.48 3.78 -3.96
C THR A 283 29.36 4.98 -4.25
N ALA A 284 29.67 5.77 -3.21
CA ALA A 284 30.65 6.83 -3.33
C ALA A 284 31.98 6.18 -3.73
N THR A 285 32.35 6.34 -4.99
CA THR A 285 33.66 5.93 -5.50
C THR A 285 34.69 6.71 -4.70
N ARG A 286 35.39 6.04 -3.76
CA ARG A 286 36.53 6.62 -3.08
C ARG A 286 37.54 7.07 -4.17
N PRO A 287 37.96 8.34 -4.21
CA PRO A 287 39.01 8.74 -5.12
C PRO A 287 40.28 7.92 -4.76
N ALA A 288 40.85 7.29 -5.78
CA ALA A 288 42.13 6.61 -5.65
C ALA A 288 43.14 7.63 -5.16
N MET A 289 43.66 7.42 -3.96
CA MET A 289 44.81 8.15 -3.44
C MET A 289 46.00 7.84 -4.37
N MET A 290 46.39 8.82 -5.19
CA MET A 290 47.67 8.78 -5.90
C MET A 290 48.79 8.64 -4.85
N ALA A 291 49.44 7.50 -4.88
CA ALA A 291 50.70 7.31 -4.18
C ALA A 291 51.73 8.22 -4.82
N LEU A 292 52.08 9.31 -4.13
CA LEU A 292 53.29 10.10 -4.44
C LEU A 292 54.49 9.22 -4.16
N GLY A 293 55.16 8.79 -5.24
CA GLY A 293 56.44 8.10 -5.16
C GLY A 293 57.49 9.01 -4.51
N GLN A 294 58.08 8.51 -3.46
CA GLN A 294 59.36 9.05 -2.95
C GLN A 294 60.44 8.55 -3.85
N THR A 295 61.09 9.48 -4.55
CA THR A 295 62.44 9.29 -5.11
C THR A 295 63.44 9.90 -4.14
N ALA A 296 64.36 9.11 -3.67
CA ALA A 296 65.66 9.55 -3.18
C ALA A 296 66.74 8.85 -3.97
#